data_e11ded430b6b9d675dd8c2d14648c3bb
#
_entry.id   e11ded430b6b9d675dd8c2d14648c3bb
#
_cell.length_a   1.000
_cell.length_b   1.000
_cell.length_c   1.000
_cell.angle_alpha   90.00
_cell.angle_beta   90.00
_cell.angle_gamma   90.00
#
_symmetry.space_group_name_H-M   'P 1'
#
loop_
_entity.id
_entity.type
_entity.pdbx_description
1 polymer ?
#
loop_
_entity_poly.entity_id
_entity_poly.type
_entity_poly.pdbx_seq_one_letter_code
_entity_poly.pdbx_strand_id
1 'polypeptide(L)'
;MKIAVQLTLLPGSTPKEKAQWAKDHGVEGIELLAFGGGGLPRMKREADEIAGLLPLCSVCGNVDADGNSSFDFLNPDPAKRRRSIDGSKAILEFCGQIGAAGQIVPPIFGPPLVPDLSPAFTPLELEEKLMLAACEEIGPYAAQHNTLFMLEPLNRYEQHYLRKQSDGVRIIESARQPGIGLLSDFFHMHIEETNTPAAFRNAGKHISHIHLADNTRLEPGTGDIDFVASFKVLKEIGFTGYMAYECTISGSTPAEKAANLDKSLRYLRDCMAKT
;
A
#
# COMPACT_ATOMS: atom_id res chain seq x y z
N MET A 1 -16.33 2.11 1.46
CA MET A 1 -15.20 1.19 1.79
C MET A 1 -15.42 -0.09 1.01
N LYS A 2 -14.41 -0.60 0.32
CA LYS A 2 -14.46 -1.82 -0.50
C LYS A 2 -13.37 -2.77 -0.05
N ILE A 3 -13.67 -4.06 0.08
CA ILE A 3 -12.66 -5.06 0.48
C ILE A 3 -11.94 -5.58 -0.76
N ALA A 4 -10.61 -5.52 -0.73
CA ALA A 4 -9.73 -6.09 -1.73
C ALA A 4 -8.76 -7.10 -1.11
N VAL A 5 -8.11 -7.90 -1.94
CA VAL A 5 -7.11 -8.90 -1.49
C VAL A 5 -5.93 -8.89 -2.46
N GLN A 6 -4.70 -8.96 -1.92
CA GLN A 6 -3.52 -9.18 -2.76
C GLN A 6 -3.62 -10.50 -3.52
N LEU A 7 -3.30 -10.47 -4.81
CA LEU A 7 -3.43 -11.62 -5.71
C LEU A 7 -2.73 -12.89 -5.18
N THR A 8 -1.61 -12.72 -4.49
CA THR A 8 -0.82 -13.83 -3.93
C THR A 8 -1.49 -14.57 -2.79
N LEU A 9 -2.42 -13.92 -2.07
CA LEU A 9 -3.14 -14.48 -0.93
C LEU A 9 -4.37 -15.31 -1.35
N LEU A 10 -4.84 -15.10 -2.58
CA LEU A 10 -6.05 -15.74 -3.08
C LEU A 10 -5.82 -17.22 -3.43
N PRO A 11 -6.77 -18.10 -3.09
CA PRO A 11 -6.76 -19.49 -3.52
C PRO A 11 -6.87 -19.62 -5.04
N GLY A 12 -6.14 -20.58 -5.61
CA GLY A 12 -6.07 -20.85 -7.04
C GLY A 12 -4.65 -20.98 -7.55
N SER A 13 -4.47 -21.61 -8.70
CA SER A 13 -3.18 -21.85 -9.34
C SER A 13 -2.84 -20.77 -10.40
N THR A 14 -3.86 -20.16 -10.99
CA THR A 14 -3.74 -19.12 -12.02
C THR A 14 -4.34 -17.80 -11.53
N PRO A 15 -3.93 -16.64 -12.06
CA PRO A 15 -4.56 -15.35 -11.75
C PRO A 15 -6.07 -15.35 -11.98
N LYS A 16 -6.52 -16.01 -13.04
CA LYS A 16 -7.95 -16.17 -13.36
C LYS A 16 -8.72 -16.96 -12.30
N GLU A 17 -8.19 -18.12 -11.87
CA GLU A 17 -8.82 -18.94 -10.81
C GLU A 17 -8.89 -18.16 -9.48
N LYS A 18 -7.83 -17.44 -9.14
CA LYS A 18 -7.76 -16.57 -7.96
C LYS A 18 -8.81 -15.47 -8.00
N ALA A 19 -8.94 -14.79 -9.14
CA ALA A 19 -9.93 -13.75 -9.33
C ALA A 19 -11.37 -14.29 -9.29
N GLN A 20 -11.61 -15.48 -9.84
CA GLN A 20 -12.90 -16.14 -9.76
C GLN A 20 -13.26 -16.49 -8.30
N TRP A 21 -12.34 -17.09 -7.56
CA TRP A 21 -12.54 -17.36 -6.13
C TRP A 21 -12.89 -16.09 -5.35
N ALA A 22 -12.11 -15.01 -5.57
CA ALA A 22 -12.33 -13.73 -4.93
C ALA A 22 -13.74 -13.17 -5.22
N LYS A 23 -14.18 -13.22 -6.48
CA LYS A 23 -15.52 -12.81 -6.92
C LYS A 23 -16.62 -13.63 -6.24
N ASP A 24 -16.48 -14.95 -6.19
CA ASP A 24 -17.45 -15.85 -5.59
C ASP A 24 -17.59 -15.67 -4.07
N HIS A 25 -16.53 -15.12 -3.43
CA HIS A 25 -16.51 -14.78 -1.99
C HIS A 25 -16.76 -13.29 -1.71
N GLY A 26 -17.22 -12.53 -2.72
CA GLY A 26 -17.63 -11.13 -2.56
C GLY A 26 -16.47 -10.17 -2.27
N VAL A 27 -15.25 -10.48 -2.71
CA VAL A 27 -14.15 -9.52 -2.78
C VAL A 27 -14.44 -8.52 -3.90
N GLU A 28 -14.15 -7.24 -3.67
CA GLU A 28 -14.53 -6.14 -4.57
C GLU A 28 -13.37 -5.61 -5.42
N GLY A 29 -12.13 -6.05 -5.15
CA GLY A 29 -10.95 -5.68 -5.91
C GLY A 29 -9.75 -6.57 -5.63
N ILE A 30 -8.78 -6.55 -6.53
CA ILE A 30 -7.51 -7.28 -6.39
C ILE A 30 -6.37 -6.28 -6.43
N GLU A 31 -5.41 -6.43 -5.51
CA GLU A 31 -4.16 -5.70 -5.52
C GLU A 31 -3.05 -6.56 -6.11
N LEU A 32 -2.29 -5.99 -7.06
CA LEU A 32 -1.12 -6.64 -7.63
C LEU A 32 0.14 -6.30 -6.83
N LEU A 33 1.15 -7.18 -6.91
CA LEU A 33 2.46 -6.96 -6.29
C LEU A 33 3.51 -6.71 -7.35
N ALA A 34 4.28 -5.62 -7.21
CA ALA A 34 5.38 -5.32 -8.13
C ALA A 34 6.57 -6.26 -7.91
N PHE A 35 6.82 -6.70 -6.67
CA PHE A 35 7.93 -7.60 -6.32
C PHE A 35 7.57 -9.08 -6.51
N GLY A 36 8.55 -9.97 -6.37
CA GLY A 36 8.39 -11.43 -6.55
C GLY A 36 8.85 -11.94 -7.91
N GLY A 37 9.65 -11.15 -8.63
CA GLY A 37 10.22 -11.48 -9.94
C GLY A 37 9.32 -11.16 -11.13
N GLY A 38 9.91 -11.02 -12.30
CA GLY A 38 9.22 -10.76 -13.57
C GLY A 38 8.63 -9.35 -13.73
N GLY A 39 8.69 -8.49 -12.71
CA GLY A 39 8.39 -7.08 -12.78
C GLY A 39 7.09 -6.71 -13.53
N LEU A 40 7.11 -5.61 -14.23
CA LEU A 40 5.96 -5.08 -14.99
C LEU A 40 5.40 -6.05 -16.07
N PRO A 41 6.24 -6.81 -16.84
CA PRO A 41 5.71 -7.79 -17.79
C PRO A 41 4.87 -8.90 -17.15
N ARG A 42 5.20 -9.34 -15.92
CA ARG A 42 4.39 -10.31 -15.18
C ARG A 42 3.06 -9.69 -14.77
N MET A 43 3.08 -8.49 -14.19
CA MET A 43 1.84 -7.81 -13.77
C MET A 43 0.88 -7.56 -14.94
N LYS A 44 1.40 -7.24 -16.13
CA LYS A 44 0.58 -7.09 -17.35
C LYS A 44 -0.13 -8.40 -17.71
N ARG A 45 0.58 -9.54 -17.69
CA ARG A 45 -0.05 -10.85 -17.93
C ARG A 45 -1.09 -11.20 -16.87
N GLU A 46 -0.80 -10.94 -15.59
CA GLU A 46 -1.76 -11.13 -14.50
C GLU A 46 -3.02 -10.28 -14.69
N ALA A 47 -2.85 -9.02 -15.08
CA ALA A 47 -3.96 -8.12 -15.37
C ALA A 47 -4.83 -8.61 -16.55
N ASP A 48 -4.20 -9.09 -17.62
CA ASP A 48 -4.90 -9.64 -18.79
C ASP A 48 -5.74 -10.88 -18.41
N GLU A 49 -5.22 -11.76 -17.55
CA GLU A 49 -5.94 -12.96 -17.10
C GLU A 49 -7.11 -12.63 -16.15
N ILE A 50 -7.03 -11.53 -15.40
CA ILE A 50 -8.06 -11.07 -14.44
C ILE A 50 -9.13 -10.21 -15.15
N ALA A 51 -8.81 -9.68 -16.33
CA ALA A 51 -9.67 -8.73 -17.04
C ALA A 51 -11.13 -9.18 -17.14
N GLY A 52 -12.06 -8.30 -16.78
CA GLY A 52 -13.51 -8.56 -16.79
C GLY A 52 -14.05 -9.40 -15.63
N LEU A 53 -13.20 -9.91 -14.72
CA LEU A 53 -13.65 -10.63 -13.53
C LEU A 53 -13.83 -9.69 -12.32
N LEU A 54 -12.78 -8.98 -11.95
CA LEU A 54 -12.75 -8.03 -10.83
C LEU A 54 -11.89 -6.81 -11.19
N PRO A 55 -12.16 -5.64 -10.59
CA PRO A 55 -11.29 -4.49 -10.68
C PRO A 55 -9.90 -4.78 -10.06
N LEU A 56 -8.84 -4.30 -10.72
CA LEU A 56 -7.52 -4.17 -10.11
C LEU A 56 -7.49 -2.83 -9.39
N CYS A 57 -7.29 -2.84 -8.08
CA CYS A 57 -7.46 -1.62 -7.27
C CYS A 57 -6.17 -0.82 -7.07
N SER A 58 -5.02 -1.50 -7.07
CA SER A 58 -3.71 -0.90 -6.75
C SER A 58 -2.57 -1.83 -7.13
N VAL A 59 -1.36 -1.29 -7.12
CA VAL A 59 -0.11 -2.06 -7.20
C VAL A 59 0.74 -1.74 -5.97
N CYS A 60 1.08 -2.76 -5.18
CA CYS A 60 1.95 -2.62 -4.02
C CYS A 60 3.41 -2.93 -4.40
N GLY A 61 4.31 -2.03 -4.04
CA GLY A 61 5.74 -2.14 -4.26
C GLY A 61 6.28 -1.39 -5.48
N ASN A 62 7.61 -1.45 -5.66
CA ASN A 62 8.30 -0.80 -6.76
C ASN A 62 9.39 -1.70 -7.35
N VAL A 63 9.58 -1.62 -8.65
CA VAL A 63 10.62 -2.33 -9.40
C VAL A 63 11.28 -1.39 -10.41
N ASP A 64 12.57 -1.60 -10.66
CA ASP A 64 13.30 -0.95 -11.75
C ASP A 64 12.97 -1.58 -13.13
N ALA A 65 13.60 -1.08 -14.18
CA ALA A 65 13.39 -1.57 -15.54
C ALA A 65 13.79 -3.04 -15.74
N ASP A 66 14.69 -3.55 -14.90
CA ASP A 66 15.16 -4.94 -14.93
C ASP A 66 14.26 -5.87 -14.09
N GLY A 67 13.26 -5.30 -13.40
CA GLY A 67 12.32 -6.03 -12.55
C GLY A 67 12.85 -6.34 -11.15
N ASN A 68 13.93 -5.68 -10.72
CA ASN A 68 14.44 -5.78 -9.36
C ASN A 68 13.70 -4.80 -8.44
N SER A 69 13.46 -5.19 -7.20
CA SER A 69 12.90 -4.30 -6.18
C SER A 69 13.76 -3.03 -6.03
N SER A 70 13.11 -1.86 -6.03
CA SER A 70 13.79 -0.56 -6.03
C SER A 70 13.07 0.45 -5.13
N PHE A 71 13.52 0.54 -3.88
CA PHE A 71 12.99 1.46 -2.86
C PHE A 71 14.06 2.46 -2.40
N ASP A 72 14.83 2.98 -3.36
CA ASP A 72 15.99 3.84 -3.14
C ASP A 72 15.67 5.33 -3.28
N PHE A 73 14.46 5.78 -2.98
CA PHE A 73 14.07 7.20 -3.13
C PHE A 73 14.93 8.14 -2.29
N LEU A 74 15.44 7.66 -1.16
CA LEU A 74 16.26 8.41 -0.20
C LEU A 74 17.74 8.03 -0.26
N ASN A 75 18.17 7.25 -1.25
CA ASN A 75 19.56 6.82 -1.38
C ASN A 75 20.47 7.99 -1.76
N PRO A 76 21.67 8.14 -1.18
CA PRO A 76 22.63 9.19 -1.56
C PRO A 76 23.09 9.08 -3.02
N ASP A 77 23.12 7.88 -3.59
CA ASP A 77 23.45 7.65 -5.01
C ASP A 77 22.29 8.13 -5.92
N PRO A 78 22.49 9.16 -6.76
CA PRO A 78 21.46 9.68 -7.64
C PRO A 78 21.01 8.68 -8.71
N ALA A 79 21.87 7.73 -9.12
CA ALA A 79 21.51 6.72 -10.11
C ALA A 79 20.53 5.70 -9.52
N LYS A 80 20.67 5.36 -8.23
CA LYS A 80 19.71 4.50 -7.53
C LYS A 80 18.36 5.19 -7.35
N ARG A 81 18.36 6.46 -6.91
CA ARG A 81 17.11 7.25 -6.83
C ARG A 81 16.41 7.34 -8.19
N ARG A 82 17.17 7.58 -9.26
CA ARG A 82 16.62 7.64 -10.62
C ARG A 82 15.90 6.35 -11.00
N ARG A 83 16.52 5.17 -10.74
CA ARG A 83 15.87 3.87 -11.00
C ARG A 83 14.54 3.72 -10.26
N SER A 84 14.50 4.11 -8.99
CA SER A 84 13.24 4.03 -8.19
C SER A 84 12.16 4.96 -8.74
N ILE A 85 12.52 6.18 -9.13
CA ILE A 85 11.58 7.15 -9.70
C ILE A 85 11.06 6.69 -11.06
N ASP A 86 11.94 6.20 -11.94
CA ASP A 86 11.54 5.72 -13.27
C ASP A 86 10.68 4.44 -13.17
N GLY A 87 11.02 3.55 -12.25
CA GLY A 87 10.20 2.38 -11.93
C GLY A 87 8.79 2.76 -11.47
N SER A 88 8.69 3.72 -10.54
CA SER A 88 7.39 4.22 -10.10
C SER A 88 6.57 4.83 -11.22
N LYS A 89 7.19 5.63 -12.10
CA LYS A 89 6.49 6.18 -13.26
C LYS A 89 5.93 5.08 -14.17
N ALA A 90 6.71 4.05 -14.45
CA ALA A 90 6.25 2.94 -15.28
C ALA A 90 5.08 2.17 -14.65
N ILE A 91 5.09 1.99 -13.32
CA ILE A 91 3.99 1.34 -12.59
C ILE A 91 2.75 2.24 -12.57
N LEU A 92 2.90 3.54 -12.33
CA LEU A 92 1.79 4.49 -12.31
C LEU A 92 1.09 4.61 -13.68
N GLU A 93 1.86 4.63 -14.77
CA GLU A 93 1.31 4.54 -16.13
C GLU A 93 0.52 3.23 -16.33
N PHE A 94 1.07 2.11 -15.88
CA PHE A 94 0.37 0.82 -15.92
C PHE A 94 -0.90 0.84 -15.07
N CYS A 95 -0.86 1.41 -13.86
CA CYS A 95 -2.05 1.60 -13.02
C CYS A 95 -3.15 2.37 -13.77
N GLY A 96 -2.78 3.45 -14.46
CA GLY A 96 -3.72 4.22 -15.28
C GLY A 96 -4.35 3.39 -16.40
N GLN A 97 -3.56 2.54 -17.08
CA GLN A 97 -4.03 1.65 -18.15
C GLN A 97 -5.05 0.62 -17.67
N ILE A 98 -4.89 0.10 -16.45
CA ILE A 98 -5.80 -0.91 -15.86
C ILE A 98 -6.90 -0.32 -14.97
N GLY A 99 -6.97 1.02 -14.83
CA GLY A 99 -7.96 1.70 -13.99
C GLY A 99 -7.74 1.53 -12.49
N ALA A 100 -6.53 1.19 -12.05
CA ALA A 100 -6.16 1.09 -10.64
C ALA A 100 -5.94 2.48 -10.01
N ALA A 101 -6.19 2.62 -8.71
CA ALA A 101 -6.04 3.89 -7.98
C ALA A 101 -4.59 4.40 -7.96
N GLY A 102 -3.60 3.51 -8.03
CA GLY A 102 -2.20 3.90 -8.08
C GLY A 102 -1.25 2.87 -7.48
N GLN A 103 -0.06 3.34 -7.14
CA GLN A 103 1.04 2.56 -6.60
C GLN A 103 1.23 2.86 -5.10
N ILE A 104 1.50 1.83 -4.31
CA ILE A 104 1.81 1.90 -2.88
C ILE A 104 3.30 1.69 -2.70
N VAL A 105 3.97 2.62 -2.00
CA VAL A 105 5.43 2.58 -1.87
C VAL A 105 5.89 3.08 -0.50
N PRO A 106 6.58 2.26 0.30
CA PRO A 106 7.43 2.76 1.35
C PRO A 106 8.67 3.44 0.73
N PRO A 107 9.09 4.63 1.20
CA PRO A 107 10.18 5.38 0.56
C PRO A 107 11.57 4.76 0.75
N ILE A 108 11.74 3.97 1.79
CA ILE A 108 12.99 3.30 2.15
C ILE A 108 12.71 2.13 3.11
N PHE A 109 13.62 1.17 3.17
CA PHE A 109 13.70 0.17 4.23
C PHE A 109 15.00 0.33 5.04
N GLY A 110 14.95 0.00 6.34
CA GLY A 110 16.09 0.02 7.25
C GLY A 110 16.50 1.41 7.73
N PRO A 111 17.78 1.59 8.12
CA PRO A 111 18.31 2.82 8.67
C PRO A 111 18.61 3.88 7.59
N PRO A 112 18.91 5.15 7.99
CA PRO A 112 19.36 6.20 7.07
C PRO A 112 20.58 5.75 6.25
N LEU A 113 20.56 6.09 4.96
CA LEU A 113 21.69 5.85 4.04
C LEU A 113 22.48 7.12 3.76
N VAL A 114 21.89 8.29 4.03
CA VAL A 114 22.56 9.60 3.88
C VAL A 114 23.45 9.89 5.09
N PRO A 115 24.56 10.65 4.92
CA PRO A 115 25.45 11.00 6.02
C PRO A 115 24.79 11.96 7.02
N ASP A 116 25.23 11.90 8.28
CA ASP A 116 24.96 12.95 9.26
C ASP A 116 25.93 14.12 9.01
N LEU A 117 25.37 15.27 8.65
CA LEU A 117 26.10 16.53 8.41
C LEU A 117 25.80 17.57 9.49
N SER A 118 25.40 17.13 10.69
CA SER A 118 25.12 18.03 11.81
C SER A 118 26.33 18.93 12.13
N PRO A 119 26.13 20.19 12.48
CA PRO A 119 24.84 20.85 12.76
C PRO A 119 24.14 21.42 11.50
N ALA A 120 24.71 21.25 10.30
CA ALA A 120 24.16 21.85 9.09
C ALA A 120 22.88 21.13 8.65
N PHE A 121 22.90 19.81 8.59
CA PHE A 121 21.74 18.95 8.27
C PHE A 121 21.85 17.62 8.99
N THR A 122 20.75 17.18 9.60
CA THR A 122 20.56 15.82 10.06
C THR A 122 20.22 14.88 8.90
N PRO A 123 20.38 13.55 9.04
CA PRO A 123 19.93 12.58 8.03
C PRO A 123 18.46 12.77 7.66
N LEU A 124 17.56 12.97 8.62
CA LEU A 124 16.13 13.15 8.37
C LEU A 124 15.83 14.40 7.52
N GLU A 125 16.53 15.52 7.76
CA GLU A 125 16.36 16.73 6.96
C GLU A 125 16.85 16.55 5.52
N LEU A 126 17.92 15.78 5.30
CA LEU A 126 18.40 15.45 3.96
C LEU A 126 17.42 14.52 3.24
N GLU A 127 16.94 13.50 3.91
CA GLU A 127 15.96 12.54 3.38
C GLU A 127 14.63 13.21 3.04
N GLU A 128 14.18 14.17 3.85
CA GLU A 128 12.98 14.95 3.54
C GLU A 128 13.15 15.73 2.24
N LYS A 129 14.31 16.37 2.01
CA LYS A 129 14.58 17.06 0.74
C LYS A 129 14.58 16.10 -0.45
N LEU A 130 15.14 14.89 -0.30
CA LEU A 130 15.11 13.86 -1.34
C LEU A 130 13.69 13.37 -1.63
N MET A 131 12.88 13.16 -0.58
CA MET A 131 11.48 12.73 -0.73
C MET A 131 10.63 13.80 -1.41
N LEU A 132 10.78 15.07 -1.02
CA LEU A 132 10.06 16.18 -1.65
C LEU A 132 10.43 16.30 -3.13
N ALA A 133 11.71 16.19 -3.49
CA ALA A 133 12.16 16.20 -4.88
C ALA A 133 11.57 15.00 -5.69
N ALA A 134 11.48 13.82 -5.08
CA ALA A 134 10.81 12.67 -5.72
C ALA A 134 9.30 12.93 -5.91
N CYS A 135 8.61 13.50 -4.92
CA CYS A 135 7.20 13.87 -5.03
C CYS A 135 6.96 14.95 -6.10
N GLU A 136 7.83 15.94 -6.23
CA GLU A 136 7.75 16.98 -7.26
C GLU A 136 7.83 16.41 -8.67
N GLU A 137 8.55 15.31 -8.87
CA GLU A 137 8.67 14.66 -10.18
C GLU A 137 7.58 13.62 -10.42
N ILE A 138 7.25 12.80 -9.41
CA ILE A 138 6.32 11.68 -9.55
C ILE A 138 4.86 12.16 -9.49
N GLY A 139 4.56 13.11 -8.62
CA GLY A 139 3.18 13.54 -8.37
C GLY A 139 2.44 14.07 -9.60
N PRO A 140 2.99 15.04 -10.35
CA PRO A 140 2.37 15.50 -11.60
C PRO A 140 2.24 14.38 -12.64
N TYR A 141 3.21 13.46 -12.71
CA TYR A 141 3.15 12.30 -13.61
C TYR A 141 2.02 11.35 -13.23
N ALA A 142 1.88 11.02 -11.94
CA ALA A 142 0.77 10.21 -11.45
C ALA A 142 -0.59 10.86 -11.80
N ALA A 143 -0.73 12.16 -11.56
CA ALA A 143 -1.95 12.89 -11.87
C ALA A 143 -2.30 12.87 -13.39
N GLN A 144 -1.30 12.94 -14.28
CA GLN A 144 -1.51 12.82 -15.74
C GLN A 144 -2.11 11.46 -16.14
N HIS A 145 -1.81 10.42 -15.38
CA HIS A 145 -2.33 9.07 -15.59
C HIS A 145 -3.59 8.76 -14.76
N ASN A 146 -4.17 9.76 -14.06
CA ASN A 146 -5.29 9.59 -13.13
C ASN A 146 -5.01 8.58 -12.02
N THR A 147 -3.79 8.54 -11.52
CA THR A 147 -3.32 7.64 -10.47
C THR A 147 -2.69 8.41 -9.31
N LEU A 148 -2.40 7.69 -8.23
CA LEU A 148 -1.75 8.22 -7.03
C LEU A 148 -0.46 7.46 -6.72
N PHE A 149 0.59 8.20 -6.42
CA PHE A 149 1.78 7.70 -5.74
C PHE A 149 1.49 7.73 -4.23
N MET A 150 1.17 6.58 -3.65
CA MET A 150 0.71 6.47 -2.27
C MET A 150 1.87 6.11 -1.35
N LEU A 151 2.24 7.07 -0.49
CA LEU A 151 3.29 6.90 0.51
C LEU A 151 2.80 5.98 1.62
N GLU A 152 3.61 4.99 1.97
CA GLU A 152 3.32 4.04 3.04
C GLU A 152 4.25 4.24 4.24
N PRO A 153 3.73 4.72 5.37
CA PRO A 153 4.44 4.66 6.65
C PRO A 153 4.51 3.21 7.16
N LEU A 154 5.73 2.74 7.46
CA LEU A 154 5.97 1.43 8.05
C LEU A 154 6.36 1.56 9.52
N ASN A 155 6.27 0.45 10.26
CA ASN A 155 6.69 0.41 11.65
C ASN A 155 8.22 0.59 11.81
N ARG A 156 8.65 0.92 13.03
CA ARG A 156 10.05 1.23 13.42
C ARG A 156 11.05 0.10 13.19
N TYR A 157 10.59 -1.12 12.99
CA TYR A 157 11.46 -2.27 12.73
C TYR A 157 11.79 -2.41 11.24
N GLU A 158 11.01 -1.78 10.37
CA GLU A 158 11.15 -1.89 8.92
C GLU A 158 11.72 -0.63 8.28
N GLN A 159 11.39 0.57 8.79
CA GLN A 159 12.00 1.82 8.34
C GLN A 159 12.13 2.84 9.48
N HIS A 160 13.02 3.83 9.28
CA HIS A 160 13.26 4.91 10.23
C HIS A 160 12.52 6.21 9.88
N TYR A 161 12.15 6.42 8.61
CA TYR A 161 11.77 7.73 8.06
C TYR A 161 10.28 8.05 8.23
N LEU A 162 9.39 7.37 7.50
CA LEU A 162 7.94 7.54 7.65
C LEU A 162 7.39 6.40 8.51
N ARG A 163 6.94 6.71 9.72
CA ARG A 163 6.42 5.69 10.66
C ARG A 163 4.96 5.87 11.01
N LYS A 164 4.53 7.14 11.13
CA LYS A 164 3.16 7.50 11.51
C LYS A 164 2.41 8.10 10.33
N GLN A 165 1.09 8.05 10.41
CA GLN A 165 0.25 8.69 9.41
C GLN A 165 0.54 10.20 9.32
N SER A 166 0.83 10.85 10.44
CA SER A 166 1.23 12.26 10.49
C SER A 166 2.52 12.57 9.71
N ASP A 167 3.47 11.61 9.63
CA ASP A 167 4.69 11.80 8.83
C ASP A 167 4.35 11.83 7.33
N GLY A 168 3.50 10.91 6.87
CA GLY A 168 3.01 10.89 5.49
C GLY A 168 2.23 12.14 5.12
N VAL A 169 1.30 12.57 5.98
CA VAL A 169 0.53 13.81 5.80
C VAL A 169 1.47 15.01 5.67
N ARG A 170 2.48 15.13 6.54
CA ARG A 170 3.46 16.21 6.51
C ARG A 170 4.20 16.26 5.16
N ILE A 171 4.61 15.13 4.62
CA ILE A 171 5.26 15.07 3.29
C ILE A 171 4.30 15.49 2.18
N ILE A 172 3.06 14.98 2.18
CA ILE A 172 2.05 15.31 1.17
C ILE A 172 1.76 16.82 1.16
N GLU A 173 1.56 17.40 2.35
CA GLU A 173 1.28 18.83 2.50
C GLU A 173 2.50 19.72 2.16
N SER A 174 3.70 19.25 2.45
CA SER A 174 4.95 19.98 2.11
C SER A 174 5.25 19.91 0.61
N ALA A 175 5.02 18.77 -0.03
CA ALA A 175 5.24 18.59 -1.47
C ALA A 175 4.29 19.43 -2.32
N ARG A 176 3.05 19.64 -1.88
CA ARG A 176 2.01 20.42 -2.58
C ARG A 176 1.82 20.00 -4.03
N GLN A 177 2.03 18.73 -4.33
CA GLN A 177 1.89 18.18 -5.67
C GLN A 177 0.58 17.41 -5.82
N PRO A 178 -0.07 17.45 -6.99
CA PRO A 178 -1.16 16.53 -7.30
C PRO A 178 -0.62 15.10 -7.38
N GLY A 179 -1.52 14.11 -7.34
CA GLY A 179 -1.15 12.72 -7.57
C GLY A 179 -0.33 12.05 -6.44
N ILE A 180 -0.24 12.68 -5.25
CA ILE A 180 0.34 12.06 -4.06
C ILE A 180 -0.78 11.69 -3.09
N GLY A 181 -0.73 10.48 -2.56
CA GLY A 181 -1.69 9.96 -1.59
C GLY A 181 -1.01 9.29 -0.40
N LEU A 182 -1.81 8.85 0.55
CA LEU A 182 -1.37 8.15 1.75
C LEU A 182 -1.97 6.74 1.77
N LEU A 183 -1.13 5.74 2.05
CA LEU A 183 -1.57 4.42 2.47
C LEU A 183 -1.60 4.36 4.00
N SER A 184 -2.60 3.70 4.54
CA SER A 184 -2.73 3.42 5.97
C SER A 184 -2.79 1.91 6.20
N ASP A 185 -1.76 1.33 6.80
CA ASP A 185 -1.70 -0.10 7.12
C ASP A 185 -2.02 -0.33 8.59
N PHE A 186 -3.02 -1.13 8.87
CA PHE A 186 -3.47 -1.42 10.23
C PHE A 186 -2.39 -2.06 11.11
N PHE A 187 -1.57 -2.94 10.56
CA PHE A 187 -0.50 -3.59 11.30
C PHE A 187 0.60 -2.60 11.69
N HIS A 188 1.07 -1.77 10.74
CA HIS A 188 2.08 -0.77 11.03
C HIS A 188 1.56 0.30 11.99
N MET A 189 0.33 0.75 11.81
CA MET A 189 -0.33 1.72 12.70
C MET A 189 -0.52 1.16 14.10
N HIS A 190 -0.82 -0.13 14.26
CA HIS A 190 -0.96 -0.74 15.59
C HIS A 190 0.33 -0.68 16.42
N ILE A 191 1.50 -0.72 15.76
CA ILE A 191 2.81 -0.60 16.41
C ILE A 191 3.19 0.85 16.70
N GLU A 192 2.88 1.79 15.79
CA GLU A 192 3.39 3.16 15.84
C GLU A 192 2.42 4.19 16.40
N GLU A 193 1.11 3.98 16.23
CA GLU A 193 0.10 4.96 16.66
C GLU A 193 -0.40 4.65 18.10
N THR A 194 -0.53 5.67 18.90
CA THR A 194 -1.13 5.53 20.24
C THR A 194 -2.65 5.32 20.19
N ASN A 195 -3.29 5.72 19.09
CA ASN A 195 -4.72 5.59 18.86
C ASN A 195 -4.98 5.57 17.35
N THR A 196 -5.19 4.37 16.79
CA THR A 196 -5.41 4.16 15.35
C THR A 196 -6.63 4.92 14.81
N PRO A 197 -7.83 4.88 15.45
CA PRO A 197 -8.96 5.70 15.01
C PRO A 197 -8.67 7.20 14.96
N ALA A 198 -7.95 7.74 15.96
CA ALA A 198 -7.58 9.15 15.94
C ALA A 198 -6.58 9.47 14.81
N ALA A 199 -5.63 8.58 14.53
CA ALA A 199 -4.69 8.74 13.42
C ALA A 199 -5.41 8.77 12.07
N PHE A 200 -6.40 7.89 11.84
CA PHE A 200 -7.27 7.96 10.64
C PHE A 200 -8.01 9.31 10.54
N ARG A 201 -8.60 9.78 11.64
CA ARG A 201 -9.33 11.06 11.63
C ARG A 201 -8.40 12.23 11.27
N ASN A 202 -7.18 12.24 11.81
CA ASN A 202 -6.21 13.30 11.57
C ASN A 202 -5.63 13.24 10.13
N ALA A 203 -5.42 12.05 9.58
CA ALA A 203 -4.98 11.89 8.21
C ALA A 203 -6.08 12.26 7.19
N GLY A 204 -7.35 11.98 7.52
CA GLY A 204 -8.54 12.48 6.83
C GLY A 204 -8.50 12.24 5.33
N LYS A 205 -8.65 13.31 4.55
CA LYS A 205 -8.73 13.28 3.07
C LYS A 205 -7.45 12.76 2.36
N HIS A 206 -6.32 12.68 3.06
CA HIS A 206 -5.08 12.21 2.47
C HIS A 206 -5.04 10.69 2.32
N ILE A 207 -5.89 9.95 3.06
CA ILE A 207 -5.99 8.49 2.97
C ILE A 207 -6.59 8.10 1.63
N SER A 208 -5.83 7.40 0.82
CA SER A 208 -6.22 6.97 -0.52
C SER A 208 -6.44 5.46 -0.61
N HIS A 209 -5.75 4.68 0.22
CA HIS A 209 -5.80 3.23 0.27
C HIS A 209 -5.51 2.71 1.67
N ILE A 210 -5.94 1.48 1.97
CA ILE A 210 -5.73 0.87 3.28
C ILE A 210 -5.21 -0.56 3.09
N HIS A 211 -4.25 -0.96 3.93
CA HIS A 211 -3.87 -2.36 4.09
C HIS A 211 -4.48 -2.96 5.35
N LEU A 212 -4.98 -4.18 5.21
CA LEU A 212 -5.67 -4.94 6.24
C LEU A 212 -4.80 -6.12 6.69
N ALA A 213 -4.39 -6.08 7.94
CA ALA A 213 -3.82 -7.20 8.69
C ALA A 213 -4.18 -7.04 10.16
N ASP A 214 -4.14 -8.12 10.93
CA ASP A 214 -4.22 -8.02 12.38
C ASP A 214 -2.84 -7.72 13.00
N ASN A 215 -2.77 -7.49 14.30
CA ASN A 215 -1.56 -7.09 15.03
C ASN A 215 -0.41 -8.12 14.95
N THR A 216 -0.67 -9.34 14.56
CA THR A 216 0.32 -10.41 14.32
C THR A 216 0.73 -10.57 12.87
N ARG A 217 0.31 -9.65 11.98
CA ARG A 217 0.46 -9.72 10.52
C ARG A 217 -0.26 -10.95 9.91
N LEU A 218 -1.22 -11.54 10.63
CA LEU A 218 -2.16 -12.53 10.12
C LEU A 218 -3.44 -11.82 9.61
N GLU A 219 -4.36 -12.63 9.08
CA GLU A 219 -5.64 -12.13 8.58
C GLU A 219 -6.48 -11.47 9.70
N PRO A 220 -7.25 -10.41 9.41
CA PRO A 220 -8.12 -9.73 10.36
C PRO A 220 -9.08 -10.66 11.10
N GLY A 221 -9.21 -10.45 12.41
CA GLY A 221 -10.02 -11.27 13.31
C GLY A 221 -9.24 -12.38 14.04
N THR A 222 -7.92 -12.39 13.89
CA THR A 222 -7.03 -13.34 14.59
C THR A 222 -6.29 -12.70 15.77
N GLY A 223 -6.34 -11.38 15.91
CA GLY A 223 -5.66 -10.60 16.93
C GLY A 223 -6.59 -9.66 17.68
N ASP A 224 -6.08 -8.48 18.05
CA ASP A 224 -6.75 -7.53 18.93
C ASP A 224 -7.04 -6.14 18.33
N ILE A 225 -6.85 -5.96 17.02
CA ILE A 225 -7.16 -4.69 16.36
C ILE A 225 -8.68 -4.42 16.39
N ASP A 226 -9.07 -3.25 16.90
CA ASP A 226 -10.46 -2.79 16.87
C ASP A 226 -10.83 -2.21 15.50
N PHE A 227 -11.21 -3.11 14.58
CA PHE A 227 -11.68 -2.73 13.24
C PHE A 227 -12.99 -1.94 13.29
N VAL A 228 -13.88 -2.20 14.25
CA VAL A 228 -15.17 -1.50 14.35
C VAL A 228 -14.96 -0.02 14.65
N ALA A 229 -14.16 0.31 15.67
CA ALA A 229 -13.84 1.70 15.99
C ALA A 229 -13.17 2.43 14.82
N SER A 230 -12.25 1.75 14.13
CA SER A 230 -11.52 2.31 13.00
C SER A 230 -12.42 2.52 11.78
N PHE A 231 -13.26 1.54 11.42
CA PHE A 231 -14.20 1.66 10.28
C PHE A 231 -15.25 2.74 10.51
N LYS A 232 -15.68 2.94 11.75
CA LYS A 232 -16.56 4.06 12.10
C LYS A 232 -15.92 5.41 11.73
N VAL A 233 -14.63 5.60 12.09
CA VAL A 233 -13.91 6.83 11.74
C VAL A 233 -13.70 6.95 10.24
N LEU A 234 -13.34 5.87 9.54
CA LEU A 234 -13.19 5.88 8.08
C LEU A 234 -14.49 6.29 7.38
N LYS A 235 -15.64 5.84 7.89
CA LYS A 235 -16.96 6.26 7.41
C LYS A 235 -17.24 7.73 7.73
N GLU A 236 -16.91 8.21 8.94
CA GLU A 236 -17.06 9.61 9.36
C GLU A 236 -16.26 10.57 8.46
N ILE A 237 -15.04 10.20 8.05
CA ILE A 237 -14.20 11.02 7.15
C ILE A 237 -14.55 10.84 5.67
N GLY A 238 -15.55 10.01 5.34
CA GLY A 238 -15.99 9.78 3.97
C GLY A 238 -15.09 8.92 3.11
N PHE A 239 -14.27 8.04 3.71
CA PHE A 239 -13.43 7.12 2.95
C PHE A 239 -14.28 6.09 2.19
N THR A 240 -14.12 6.04 0.86
CA THR A 240 -14.84 5.12 -0.04
C THR A 240 -13.92 4.20 -0.84
N GLY A 241 -12.60 4.30 -0.59
CA GLY A 241 -11.55 3.56 -1.30
C GLY A 241 -11.54 2.07 -0.99
N TYR A 242 -10.49 1.41 -1.50
CA TYR A 242 -10.23 0.01 -1.25
C TYR A 242 -9.42 -0.21 0.02
N MET A 243 -9.68 -1.32 0.67
CA MET A 243 -8.94 -1.85 1.81
C MET A 243 -8.47 -3.25 1.43
N ALA A 244 -7.18 -3.42 1.14
CA ALA A 244 -6.60 -4.66 0.63
C ALA A 244 -5.94 -5.48 1.74
N TYR A 245 -6.21 -6.78 1.77
CA TYR A 245 -5.46 -7.70 2.63
C TYR A 245 -3.99 -7.72 2.21
N GLU A 246 -3.11 -7.39 3.16
CA GLU A 246 -1.67 -7.53 3.08
C GLU A 246 -1.16 -8.18 4.37
N CYS A 247 -1.16 -9.50 4.40
CA CYS A 247 -0.88 -10.28 5.58
C CYS A 247 -0.41 -11.70 5.21
N THR A 248 -0.20 -12.54 6.20
CA THR A 248 -0.11 -13.99 6.01
C THR A 248 -1.46 -14.60 6.36
N ILE A 249 -1.99 -15.48 5.52
CA ILE A 249 -3.19 -16.25 5.86
C ILE A 249 -2.77 -17.48 6.66
N SER A 250 -3.33 -17.62 7.86
CA SER A 250 -3.06 -18.75 8.75
C SER A 250 -3.56 -20.07 8.15
N GLY A 251 -2.95 -21.18 8.55
CA GLY A 251 -3.26 -22.52 8.07
C GLY A 251 -2.07 -23.22 7.44
N SER A 252 -2.03 -24.54 7.57
CA SER A 252 -0.94 -25.40 7.11
C SER A 252 -1.15 -25.89 5.68
N THR A 253 -2.40 -25.91 5.22
CA THR A 253 -2.79 -26.39 3.87
C THR A 253 -3.47 -25.28 3.06
N PRO A 254 -3.46 -25.37 1.73
CA PRO A 254 -4.21 -24.42 0.88
C PRO A 254 -5.70 -24.35 1.23
N ALA A 255 -6.31 -25.48 1.59
CA ALA A 255 -7.73 -25.54 1.97
C ALA A 255 -8.00 -24.82 3.30
N GLU A 256 -7.13 -24.98 4.31
CA GLU A 256 -7.22 -24.24 5.56
C GLU A 256 -7.07 -22.74 5.34
N LYS A 257 -6.08 -22.31 4.53
CA LYS A 257 -5.88 -20.90 4.19
C LYS A 257 -7.10 -20.30 3.49
N ALA A 258 -7.69 -21.02 2.53
CA ALA A 258 -8.92 -20.59 1.86
C ALA A 258 -10.08 -20.41 2.85
N ALA A 259 -10.28 -21.35 3.77
CA ALA A 259 -11.32 -21.27 4.80
C ALA A 259 -11.08 -20.12 5.79
N ASN A 260 -9.83 -19.91 6.19
CA ASN A 260 -9.47 -18.83 7.11
C ASN A 260 -9.64 -17.44 6.45
N LEU A 261 -9.25 -17.29 5.18
CA LEU A 261 -9.50 -16.07 4.43
C LEU A 261 -11.00 -15.77 4.32
N ASP A 262 -11.82 -16.77 3.96
CA ASP A 262 -13.27 -16.60 3.88
C ASP A 262 -13.90 -16.23 5.25
N LYS A 263 -13.43 -16.84 6.34
CA LYS A 263 -13.85 -16.48 7.71
C LYS A 263 -13.49 -15.04 8.03
N SER A 264 -12.28 -14.59 7.69
CA SER A 264 -11.82 -13.23 7.91
C SER A 264 -12.60 -12.21 7.06
N LEU A 265 -12.92 -12.53 5.81
CA LEU A 265 -13.77 -11.69 4.96
C LEU A 265 -15.16 -11.47 5.58
N ARG A 266 -15.78 -12.52 6.12
CA ARG A 266 -17.04 -12.41 6.86
C ARG A 266 -16.90 -11.53 8.10
N TYR A 267 -15.85 -11.75 8.90
CA TYR A 267 -15.58 -10.95 10.09
C TYR A 267 -15.48 -9.45 9.78
N LEU A 268 -14.75 -9.05 8.74
CA LEU A 268 -14.64 -7.64 8.36
C LEU A 268 -15.98 -7.05 7.90
N ARG A 269 -16.78 -7.81 7.15
CA ARG A 269 -18.13 -7.36 6.76
C ARG A 269 -19.03 -7.16 7.97
N ASP A 270 -18.96 -8.04 8.96
CA ASP A 270 -19.66 -7.89 10.23
C ASP A 270 -19.20 -6.67 11.01
N CYS A 271 -17.89 -6.36 10.98
CA CYS A 271 -17.34 -5.13 11.57
C CYS A 271 -17.88 -3.88 10.84
N MET A 272 -17.90 -3.90 9.50
CA MET A 272 -18.43 -2.78 8.69
C MET A 272 -19.93 -2.57 8.91
N ALA A 273 -20.71 -3.63 9.11
CA ALA A 273 -22.15 -3.57 9.35
C ALA A 273 -22.50 -2.96 10.71
N LYS A 274 -21.56 -2.92 11.67
CA LYS A 274 -21.73 -2.31 12.99
C LYS A 274 -21.43 -0.81 13.03
N THR A 275 -21.06 -0.21 11.91
CA THR A 275 -20.70 1.21 11.75
C THR A 275 -21.71 1.92 10.85
#